data_1bfeac21a537580c137b85fbbde28ba8
#
_entry.id   1bfeac21a537580c137b85fbbde28ba8
#
_cell.length_a   1.000
_cell.length_b   1.000
_cell.length_c   1.000
_cell.angle_alpha   90.00
_cell.angle_beta   90.00
_cell.angle_gamma   90.00
#
_symmetry.space_group_name_H-M   'P 1'
#
loop_
_entity.id
_entity.type
_entity.pdbx_description
1 polymer ?
#
loop_
_entity_poly.entity_id
_entity_poly.type
_entity_poly.pdbx_seq_one_letter_code
_entity_poly.pdbx_strand_id
1 'polypeptide(L)'
;MNIKSNYKYLLSDLTALKGVGVKTTNLLKKKNINNLFDLLWKLPKSYTDRSLSSKIKDLKIGENQTVTVTPQKYLFPRIRNLPNRVICSDDTGNLDCVFFNSYEGYVKKILPLGKEITISGKISYFKNKYQLTNPKYISEDSSLIKQVHNQYSLTEGISEKVYNKIINQIINKLPVLDEWHSNEIIKKFGNLSWN
;
A
#
# COMPACT_ATOMS: atom_id res chain seq x y z
N MET A 1 5.15 -17.57 -35.61
CA MET A 1 3.94 -16.97 -35.02
C MET A 1 4.23 -15.50 -34.74
N ASN A 2 3.67 -14.58 -35.52
CA ASN A 2 3.95 -13.14 -35.33
C ASN A 2 3.12 -12.66 -34.14
N ILE A 3 3.75 -12.58 -32.97
CA ILE A 3 3.11 -12.01 -31.76
C ILE A 3 2.86 -10.52 -32.07
N LYS A 4 1.58 -10.11 -32.12
CA LYS A 4 1.20 -8.71 -32.32
C LYS A 4 1.94 -7.84 -31.31
N SER A 5 2.35 -6.64 -31.70
CA SER A 5 3.17 -5.71 -30.89
C SER A 5 2.64 -5.50 -29.47
N ASN A 6 1.31 -5.57 -29.30
CA ASN A 6 0.62 -5.37 -28.03
C ASN A 6 1.00 -6.40 -26.95
N TYR A 7 1.30 -7.66 -27.33
CA TYR A 7 1.72 -8.69 -26.38
C TYR A 7 3.20 -8.62 -26.03
N LYS A 8 4.02 -7.99 -26.90
CA LYS A 8 5.45 -7.84 -26.68
C LYS A 8 5.77 -7.14 -25.35
N TYR A 9 4.97 -6.15 -24.97
CA TYR A 9 5.14 -5.46 -23.70
C TYR A 9 4.98 -6.41 -22.51
N LEU A 10 3.92 -7.21 -22.49
CA LEU A 10 3.66 -8.14 -21.39
C LEU A 10 4.72 -9.24 -21.25
N LEU A 11 5.34 -9.64 -22.36
CA LEU A 11 6.40 -10.65 -22.39
C LEU A 11 7.80 -10.05 -22.18
N SER A 12 7.91 -8.73 -21.98
CA SER A 12 9.22 -8.10 -21.73
C SER A 12 9.77 -8.43 -20.35
N ASP A 13 11.10 -8.29 -20.21
CA ASP A 13 11.80 -8.52 -18.96
C ASP A 13 11.37 -7.50 -17.89
N LEU A 14 11.46 -7.90 -16.63
CA LEU A 14 11.10 -7.08 -15.46
C LEU A 14 11.92 -5.79 -15.34
N THR A 15 13.11 -5.74 -15.91
CA THR A 15 13.97 -4.56 -15.93
C THR A 15 13.43 -3.41 -16.79
N ALA A 16 12.43 -3.69 -17.63
CA ALA A 16 11.69 -2.65 -18.36
C ALA A 16 10.91 -1.70 -17.45
N LEU A 17 10.70 -2.07 -16.18
CA LEU A 17 9.97 -1.26 -15.21
C LEU A 17 10.90 -0.33 -14.44
N LYS A 18 10.46 0.91 -14.27
CA LYS A 18 11.21 1.92 -13.52
C LYS A 18 11.35 1.52 -12.04
N GLY A 19 12.60 1.46 -11.57
CA GLY A 19 12.93 1.09 -10.19
C GLY A 19 13.07 -0.42 -9.95
N VAL A 20 13.04 -1.24 -11.02
CA VAL A 20 13.32 -2.68 -10.97
C VAL A 20 14.75 -2.90 -11.49
N GLY A 21 15.69 -3.02 -10.57
CA GLY A 21 17.08 -3.37 -10.90
C GLY A 21 17.35 -4.88 -10.78
N VAL A 22 18.59 -5.28 -11.06
CA VAL A 22 19.04 -6.69 -11.05
C VAL A 22 18.69 -7.40 -9.73
N LYS A 23 18.87 -6.73 -8.57
CA LYS A 23 18.55 -7.30 -7.26
C LYS A 23 17.06 -7.66 -7.13
N THR A 24 16.17 -6.73 -7.51
CA THR A 24 14.72 -6.95 -7.46
C THR A 24 14.29 -8.02 -8.45
N THR A 25 14.84 -8.01 -9.67
CA THR A 25 14.59 -9.03 -10.70
C THR A 25 14.96 -10.41 -10.19
N ASN A 26 16.13 -10.58 -9.58
CA ASN A 26 16.56 -11.88 -9.04
C ASN A 26 15.65 -12.37 -7.91
N LEU A 27 15.12 -11.47 -7.06
CA LEU A 27 14.15 -11.82 -6.02
C LEU A 27 12.81 -12.27 -6.62
N LEU A 28 12.34 -11.63 -7.67
CA LEU A 28 11.11 -12.00 -8.37
C LEU A 28 11.28 -13.34 -9.12
N LYS A 29 12.40 -13.56 -9.80
CA LYS A 29 12.71 -14.82 -10.47
C LYS A 29 12.73 -16.03 -9.53
N LYS A 30 13.13 -15.87 -8.27
CA LYS A 30 13.00 -16.92 -7.25
C LYS A 30 11.55 -17.35 -6.96
N LYS A 31 10.58 -16.56 -7.37
CA LYS A 31 9.12 -16.85 -7.28
C LYS A 31 8.52 -17.25 -8.64
N ASN A 32 9.35 -17.63 -9.59
CA ASN A 32 8.95 -17.96 -10.97
C ASN A 32 8.25 -16.80 -11.69
N ILE A 33 8.64 -15.55 -11.38
CA ILE A 33 8.18 -14.35 -12.06
C ILE A 33 9.30 -13.87 -12.96
N ASN A 34 9.19 -14.12 -14.27
CA ASN A 34 10.25 -13.88 -15.24
C ASN A 34 9.97 -12.68 -16.16
N ASN A 35 8.72 -12.32 -16.35
CA ASN A 35 8.28 -11.26 -17.25
C ASN A 35 7.13 -10.46 -16.62
N LEU A 36 6.63 -9.42 -17.32
CA LEU A 36 5.55 -8.58 -16.81
C LEU A 36 4.21 -9.31 -16.72
N PHE A 37 3.96 -10.28 -17.61
CA PHE A 37 2.76 -11.09 -17.56
C PHE A 37 2.72 -11.96 -16.30
N ASP A 38 3.83 -12.63 -15.96
CA ASP A 38 3.90 -13.44 -14.73
C ASP A 38 3.64 -12.59 -13.49
N LEU A 39 4.13 -11.34 -13.48
CA LEU A 39 3.93 -10.42 -12.37
C LEU A 39 2.46 -9.99 -12.26
N LEU A 40 1.80 -9.70 -13.39
CA LEU A 40 0.40 -9.31 -13.45
C LEU A 40 -0.52 -10.48 -13.05
N TRP A 41 -0.15 -11.72 -13.45
CA TRP A 41 -0.91 -12.94 -13.14
C TRP A 41 -0.81 -13.35 -11.67
N LYS A 42 0.10 -12.72 -10.91
CA LYS A 42 0.20 -12.93 -9.47
C LYS A 42 -0.87 -12.15 -8.74
N LEU A 43 -2.02 -12.78 -8.55
CA LEU A 43 -3.18 -12.16 -7.89
C LEU A 43 -2.89 -11.80 -6.43
N PRO A 44 -3.54 -10.77 -5.89
CA PRO A 44 -3.46 -10.42 -4.47
C PRO A 44 -3.97 -11.58 -3.60
N LYS A 45 -3.34 -11.80 -2.46
CA LYS A 45 -3.77 -12.78 -1.45
C LYS A 45 -5.01 -12.28 -0.68
N SER A 46 -5.07 -11.00 -0.44
CA SER A 46 -6.15 -10.31 0.27
C SER A 46 -6.15 -8.83 -0.08
N TYR A 47 -7.15 -8.13 0.40
CA TYR A 47 -7.20 -6.67 0.32
C TYR A 47 -7.55 -6.08 1.69
N THR A 48 -7.19 -4.82 1.88
CA THR A 48 -7.61 -4.03 3.05
C THR A 48 -8.25 -2.76 2.53
N ASP A 49 -9.53 -2.59 2.83
CA ASP A 49 -10.24 -1.36 2.54
C ASP A 49 -9.86 -0.30 3.58
N ARG A 50 -9.33 0.83 3.09
CA ARG A 50 -8.95 1.99 3.90
C ARG A 50 -9.69 3.24 3.45
N SER A 51 -10.71 3.10 2.61
CA SER A 51 -11.47 4.22 2.03
C SER A 51 -12.23 5.01 3.08
N LEU A 52 -12.72 4.34 4.11
CA LEU A 52 -13.48 4.97 5.19
C LEU A 52 -12.53 5.55 6.25
N SER A 53 -12.77 6.83 6.60
CA SER A 53 -12.09 7.50 7.70
C SER A 53 -12.98 7.53 8.92
N SER A 54 -12.45 7.09 10.05
CA SER A 54 -13.12 7.13 11.35
C SER A 54 -12.66 8.33 12.17
N LYS A 55 -13.50 8.81 13.08
CA LYS A 55 -13.09 9.75 14.13
C LYS A 55 -12.45 8.98 15.29
N ILE A 56 -11.60 9.67 16.08
CA ILE A 56 -10.89 9.01 17.20
C ILE A 56 -11.85 8.38 18.20
N LYS A 57 -12.98 9.02 18.49
CA LYS A 57 -14.01 8.50 19.41
C LYS A 57 -14.65 7.20 18.94
N ASP A 58 -14.67 6.95 17.60
CA ASP A 58 -15.36 5.81 16.98
C ASP A 58 -14.38 4.66 16.64
N LEU A 59 -13.14 4.74 17.13
CA LEU A 59 -12.11 3.76 16.86
C LEU A 59 -12.40 2.41 17.52
N LYS A 60 -12.21 1.35 16.76
CA LYS A 60 -12.38 -0.05 17.20
C LYS A 60 -11.03 -0.71 17.39
N ILE A 61 -10.82 -1.21 18.61
CA ILE A 61 -9.58 -1.89 18.99
C ILE A 61 -9.43 -3.19 18.20
N GLY A 62 -8.24 -3.43 17.66
CA GLY A 62 -7.90 -4.63 16.91
C GLY A 62 -8.16 -4.53 15.40
N GLU A 63 -8.93 -3.55 14.94
CA GLU A 63 -9.22 -3.33 13.52
C GLU A 63 -8.18 -2.42 12.85
N ASN A 64 -8.02 -2.59 11.52
CA ASN A 64 -7.29 -1.63 10.69
C ASN A 64 -8.23 -0.50 10.32
N GLN A 65 -7.97 0.69 10.82
CA GLN A 65 -8.79 1.87 10.54
C GLN A 65 -7.94 3.03 10.03
N THR A 66 -8.60 3.95 9.34
CA THR A 66 -8.00 5.17 8.81
C THR A 66 -8.54 6.35 9.58
N VAL A 67 -7.66 7.23 10.03
CA VAL A 67 -8.00 8.47 10.74
C VAL A 67 -7.30 9.66 10.11
N THR A 68 -7.94 10.81 10.14
CA THR A 68 -7.31 12.08 9.77
C THR A 68 -7.14 12.90 11.04
N VAL A 69 -5.89 13.23 11.35
CA VAL A 69 -5.48 13.83 12.63
C VAL A 69 -4.42 14.89 12.44
N THR A 70 -4.28 15.78 13.42
CA THR A 70 -3.23 16.78 13.48
C THR A 70 -2.23 16.43 14.58
N PRO A 71 -0.94 16.21 14.27
CA PRO A 71 0.11 16.02 15.26
C PRO A 71 0.28 17.28 16.12
N GLN A 72 0.22 17.12 17.46
CA GLN A 72 0.26 18.20 18.43
C GLN A 72 1.58 18.28 19.16
N LYS A 73 2.17 17.14 19.53
CA LYS A 73 3.36 17.09 20.37
C LYS A 73 4.20 15.85 20.11
N TYR A 74 5.52 16.03 20.05
CA TYR A 74 6.50 14.96 20.08
C TYR A 74 6.90 14.60 21.50
N LEU A 75 7.06 13.32 21.76
CA LEU A 75 7.62 12.76 22.97
C LEU A 75 8.77 11.83 22.57
N PHE A 76 9.98 12.34 22.58
CA PHE A 76 11.21 11.62 22.24
C PHE A 76 11.99 11.31 23.52
N PRO A 77 11.94 10.07 24.02
CA PRO A 77 12.63 9.71 25.24
C PRO A 77 14.12 9.64 24.98
N ARG A 78 14.92 10.13 25.93
CA ARG A 78 16.38 10.03 25.89
C ARG A 78 16.90 8.63 26.24
N ILE A 79 16.02 7.77 26.75
CA ILE A 79 16.35 6.41 27.20
C ILE A 79 16.31 5.47 25.98
N ARG A 80 17.40 4.75 25.78
CA ARG A 80 17.54 3.75 24.72
C ARG A 80 16.44 2.68 24.85
N ASN A 81 15.89 2.24 23.72
CA ASN A 81 14.82 1.24 23.63
C ASN A 81 13.38 1.70 24.00
N LEU A 82 13.19 2.96 24.38
CA LEU A 82 11.84 3.49 24.46
C LEU A 82 11.38 4.01 23.08
N PRO A 83 10.11 3.81 22.72
CA PRO A 83 9.60 4.26 21.42
C PRO A 83 9.41 5.77 21.38
N ASN A 84 9.65 6.35 20.22
CA ASN A 84 9.21 7.71 19.91
C ASN A 84 7.70 7.77 19.83
N ARG A 85 7.11 8.82 20.36
CA ARG A 85 5.65 9.01 20.37
C ARG A 85 5.30 10.37 19.79
N VAL A 86 4.19 10.41 19.08
CA VAL A 86 3.57 11.65 18.61
C VAL A 86 2.14 11.65 19.09
N ILE A 87 1.76 12.66 19.85
CA ILE A 87 0.38 12.88 20.25
C ILE A 87 -0.30 13.58 19.09
N CYS A 88 -1.31 12.93 18.54
CA CYS A 88 -2.16 13.46 17.47
C CYS A 88 -3.58 13.66 17.99
N SER A 89 -4.31 14.60 17.44
CA SER A 89 -5.70 14.85 17.81
C SER A 89 -6.58 15.08 16.58
N ASP A 90 -7.86 14.82 16.73
CA ASP A 90 -8.92 15.36 15.92
C ASP A 90 -9.88 16.18 16.82
N ASP A 91 -11.04 16.54 16.28
CA ASP A 91 -12.12 17.23 17.02
C ASP A 91 -12.80 16.37 18.10
N THR A 92 -12.49 15.08 18.18
CA THR A 92 -13.17 14.12 19.06
C THR A 92 -12.28 13.51 20.15
N GLY A 93 -10.96 13.59 20.01
CA GLY A 93 -10.06 13.01 20.98
C GLY A 93 -8.59 13.04 20.61
N ASN A 94 -7.81 12.27 21.36
CA ASN A 94 -6.37 12.12 21.16
C ASN A 94 -5.98 10.67 20.83
N LEU A 95 -4.96 10.53 19.99
CA LEU A 95 -4.38 9.27 19.54
C LEU A 95 -2.85 9.34 19.64
N ASP A 96 -2.22 8.34 20.23
CA ASP A 96 -0.77 8.23 20.28
C ASP A 96 -0.26 7.44 19.05
N CYS A 97 0.56 8.06 18.21
CA CYS A 97 1.35 7.35 17.21
C CYS A 97 2.69 6.96 17.81
N VAL A 98 2.99 5.67 17.87
CA VAL A 98 4.16 5.10 18.53
C VAL A 98 5.09 4.47 17.51
N PHE A 99 6.37 4.85 17.55
CA PHE A 99 7.38 4.40 16.60
C PHE A 99 8.53 3.73 17.34
N PHE A 100 8.67 2.43 17.16
CA PHE A 100 9.83 1.68 17.63
C PHE A 100 10.95 1.75 16.60
N ASN A 101 12.18 1.81 17.06
CA ASN A 101 13.40 1.80 16.22
C ASN A 101 13.38 2.85 15.11
N SER A 102 12.92 4.04 15.40
CA SER A 102 12.85 5.16 14.45
C SER A 102 13.66 6.35 14.91
N TYR A 103 14.23 7.12 13.96
CA TYR A 103 14.94 8.35 14.23
C TYR A 103 13.96 9.53 14.37
N GLU A 104 14.22 10.46 15.26
CA GLU A 104 13.40 11.66 15.47
C GLU A 104 13.16 12.44 14.18
N GLY A 105 14.22 12.66 13.38
CA GLY A 105 14.13 13.37 12.11
C GLY A 105 13.16 12.72 11.11
N TYR A 106 13.13 11.39 11.07
CA TYR A 106 12.16 10.66 10.25
C TYR A 106 10.73 10.89 10.75
N VAL A 107 10.50 10.77 12.06
CA VAL A 107 9.17 10.96 12.67
C VAL A 107 8.67 12.39 12.43
N LYS A 108 9.52 13.41 12.63
CA LYS A 108 9.20 14.81 12.35
C LYS A 108 8.83 15.06 10.89
N LYS A 109 9.50 14.35 9.96
CA LYS A 109 9.25 14.47 8.53
C LYS A 109 7.89 13.89 8.13
N ILE A 110 7.50 12.74 8.69
CA ILE A 110 6.25 12.06 8.30
C ILE A 110 5.02 12.55 9.08
N LEU A 111 5.23 13.15 10.25
CA LEU A 111 4.20 13.70 11.12
C LEU A 111 4.57 15.13 11.56
N PRO A 112 4.63 16.11 10.65
CA PRO A 112 4.90 17.51 11.01
C PRO A 112 3.79 18.06 11.90
N LEU A 113 4.17 18.83 12.92
CA LEU A 113 3.20 19.45 13.86
C LEU A 113 2.27 20.44 13.13
N GLY A 114 1.03 20.48 13.55
CA GLY A 114 0.03 21.44 13.09
C GLY A 114 -0.52 21.18 11.69
N LYS A 115 -0.07 20.14 10.99
CA LYS A 115 -0.61 19.77 9.68
C LYS A 115 -1.61 18.62 9.81
N GLU A 116 -2.65 18.67 9.01
CA GLU A 116 -3.61 17.59 8.92
C GLU A 116 -3.00 16.42 8.14
N ILE A 117 -3.03 15.23 8.73
CA ILE A 117 -2.38 14.02 8.17
C ILE A 117 -3.34 12.85 8.30
N THR A 118 -3.48 12.10 7.22
CA THR A 118 -4.20 10.83 7.22
C THR A 118 -3.25 9.70 7.58
N ILE A 119 -3.67 8.88 8.54
CA ILE A 119 -2.89 7.75 9.06
C ILE A 119 -3.78 6.52 9.03
N SER A 120 -3.25 5.37 8.62
CA SER A 120 -3.98 4.12 8.71
C SER A 120 -3.11 2.99 9.27
N GLY A 121 -3.72 2.19 10.14
CA GLY A 121 -3.08 1.07 10.78
C GLY A 121 -4.01 0.34 11.76
N LYS A 122 -3.47 -0.68 12.42
CA LYS A 122 -4.19 -1.44 13.43
C LYS A 122 -4.28 -0.63 14.73
N ILE A 123 -5.52 -0.42 15.18
CA ILE A 123 -5.80 0.31 16.42
C ILE A 123 -5.52 -0.58 17.63
N SER A 124 -4.81 -0.05 18.59
CA SER A 124 -4.59 -0.65 19.89
C SER A 124 -4.99 0.32 21.01
N TYR A 125 -5.08 -0.17 22.22
CA TYR A 125 -5.43 0.64 23.39
C TYR A 125 -4.43 0.37 24.51
N PHE A 126 -3.79 1.41 25.00
CA PHE A 126 -2.79 1.28 26.05
C PHE A 126 -2.80 2.51 26.97
N LYS A 127 -2.79 2.28 28.30
CA LYS A 127 -2.84 3.32 29.32
C LYS A 127 -3.96 4.34 29.08
N ASN A 128 -5.16 3.83 28.84
CA ASN A 128 -6.38 4.62 28.59
C ASN A 128 -6.30 5.57 27.36
N LYS A 129 -5.50 5.20 26.34
CA LYS A 129 -5.39 5.96 25.09
C LYS A 129 -5.41 5.03 23.88
N TYR A 130 -6.05 5.47 22.83
CA TYR A 130 -5.91 4.85 21.51
C TYR A 130 -4.50 5.04 21.00
N GLN A 131 -4.00 4.01 20.33
CA GLN A 131 -2.62 3.97 19.86
C GLN A 131 -2.52 3.32 18.49
N LEU A 132 -1.70 3.91 17.64
CA LEU A 132 -1.20 3.32 16.39
C LEU A 132 0.28 3.04 16.53
N THR A 133 0.66 1.76 16.42
CA THR A 133 2.06 1.33 16.52
C THR A 133 2.66 1.11 15.14
N ASN A 134 3.77 1.80 14.86
CA ASN A 134 4.49 1.75 13.58
C ASN A 134 3.53 1.82 12.36
N PRO A 135 2.65 2.83 12.26
CA PRO A 135 1.72 2.92 11.15
C PRO A 135 2.48 2.97 9.82
N LYS A 136 2.05 2.11 8.88
CA LYS A 136 2.69 1.97 7.56
C LYS A 136 2.21 3.01 6.55
N TYR A 137 0.99 3.49 6.74
CA TYR A 137 0.30 4.40 5.82
C TYR A 137 0.13 5.74 6.51
N ILE A 138 0.93 6.72 6.07
CA ILE A 138 0.94 8.10 6.58
C ILE A 138 1.10 9.02 5.37
N SER A 139 0.20 9.98 5.17
CA SER A 139 0.27 10.96 4.10
C SER A 139 -0.51 12.23 4.42
N GLU A 140 -0.02 13.39 3.95
CA GLU A 140 -0.78 14.63 3.88
C GLU A 140 -1.88 14.51 2.80
N ASP A 141 -1.59 13.79 1.70
CA ASP A 141 -2.59 13.48 0.68
C ASP A 141 -3.41 12.24 1.09
N SER A 142 -4.64 12.48 1.51
CA SER A 142 -5.55 11.43 1.96
C SER A 142 -5.93 10.43 0.85
N SER A 143 -5.93 10.85 -0.42
CA SER A 143 -6.29 10.00 -1.55
C SER A 143 -5.35 8.81 -1.72
N LEU A 144 -4.07 8.97 -1.34
CA LEU A 144 -3.08 7.90 -1.37
C LEU A 144 -3.32 6.79 -0.34
N ILE A 145 -4.13 7.07 0.69
CA ILE A 145 -4.44 6.12 1.76
C ILE A 145 -5.89 5.64 1.68
N LYS A 146 -6.83 6.55 1.43
CA LYS A 146 -8.28 6.26 1.39
C LYS A 146 -8.68 5.50 0.12
N GLN A 147 -8.14 4.29 -0.03
CA GLN A 147 -8.45 3.39 -1.15
C GLN A 147 -8.32 1.94 -0.71
N VAL A 148 -8.74 1.03 -1.56
CA VAL A 148 -8.51 -0.40 -1.36
C VAL A 148 -7.05 -0.72 -1.66
N HIS A 149 -6.36 -1.28 -0.69
CA HIS A 149 -4.96 -1.70 -0.81
C HIS A 149 -4.87 -3.21 -0.98
N ASN A 150 -4.39 -3.64 -2.12
CA ASN A 150 -4.14 -5.04 -2.41
C ASN A 150 -2.91 -5.55 -1.63
N GLN A 151 -3.05 -6.70 -1.00
CA GLN A 151 -1.95 -7.37 -0.30
C GLN A 151 -1.48 -8.57 -1.09
N TYR A 152 -0.19 -8.57 -1.44
CA TYR A 152 0.45 -9.65 -2.20
C TYR A 152 1.29 -10.54 -1.28
N SER A 153 1.45 -11.81 -1.68
CA SER A 153 2.44 -12.70 -1.05
C SER A 153 3.85 -12.25 -1.46
N LEU A 154 4.48 -11.48 -0.59
CA LEU A 154 5.79 -10.86 -0.86
C LEU A 154 6.94 -11.86 -0.70
N THR A 155 8.05 -11.54 -1.37
CA THR A 155 9.35 -12.19 -1.17
C THR A 155 10.16 -11.36 -0.18
N GLU A 156 10.93 -12.00 0.67
CA GLU A 156 11.90 -11.30 1.52
C GLU A 156 12.78 -10.36 0.68
N GLY A 157 12.89 -9.11 1.13
CA GLY A 157 13.62 -8.05 0.41
C GLY A 157 12.80 -7.21 -0.57
N ILE A 158 11.51 -7.51 -0.79
CA ILE A 158 10.59 -6.65 -1.55
C ILE A 158 9.46 -6.19 -0.64
N SER A 159 9.36 -4.88 -0.41
CA SER A 159 8.27 -4.32 0.38
C SER A 159 6.97 -4.23 -0.42
N GLU A 160 5.83 -4.30 0.26
CA GLU A 160 4.49 -4.15 -0.33
C GLU A 160 4.37 -2.85 -1.16
N LYS A 161 4.91 -1.75 -0.66
CA LYS A 161 4.93 -0.46 -1.35
C LYS A 161 5.68 -0.53 -2.69
N VAL A 162 6.81 -1.22 -2.72
CA VAL A 162 7.59 -1.43 -3.97
C VAL A 162 6.82 -2.32 -4.92
N TYR A 163 6.25 -3.41 -4.44
CA TYR A 163 5.49 -4.35 -5.26
C TYR A 163 4.26 -3.68 -5.90
N ASN A 164 3.46 -2.96 -5.12
CA ASN A 164 2.30 -2.20 -5.61
C ASN A 164 2.70 -1.15 -6.64
N LYS A 165 3.82 -0.44 -6.42
CA LYS A 165 4.34 0.53 -7.40
C LYS A 165 4.70 -0.13 -8.73
N ILE A 166 5.27 -1.34 -8.70
CA ILE A 166 5.64 -2.11 -9.89
C ILE A 166 4.38 -2.56 -10.64
N ILE A 167 3.42 -3.15 -9.94
CA ILE A 167 2.13 -3.59 -10.52
C ILE A 167 1.39 -2.41 -11.16
N ASN A 168 1.28 -1.28 -10.47
CA ASN A 168 0.59 -0.10 -11.01
C ASN A 168 1.26 0.44 -12.29
N GLN A 169 2.57 0.32 -12.44
CA GLN A 169 3.24 0.68 -13.70
C GLN A 169 2.79 -0.21 -14.87
N ILE A 170 2.56 -1.50 -14.62
CA ILE A 170 2.08 -2.43 -15.64
C ILE A 170 0.62 -2.12 -15.99
N ILE A 171 -0.23 -1.99 -14.98
CA ILE A 171 -1.67 -1.71 -15.15
C ILE A 171 -1.88 -0.42 -15.96
N ASN A 172 -1.15 0.64 -15.62
CA ASN A 172 -1.27 1.94 -16.31
C ASN A 172 -0.77 1.92 -17.76
N LYS A 173 -0.04 0.90 -18.17
CA LYS A 173 0.48 0.72 -19.53
C LYS A 173 -0.07 -0.54 -20.20
N LEU A 174 -1.12 -1.12 -19.60
CA LEU A 174 -1.70 -2.33 -20.14
C LEU A 174 -2.23 -2.06 -21.56
N PRO A 175 -1.79 -2.82 -22.57
CA PRO A 175 -2.31 -2.66 -23.92
C PRO A 175 -3.75 -3.19 -23.99
N VAL A 176 -4.56 -2.58 -24.80
CA VAL A 176 -5.85 -3.14 -25.18
C VAL A 176 -5.60 -4.45 -25.92
N LEU A 177 -6.12 -5.53 -25.39
CA LEU A 177 -5.99 -6.86 -25.99
C LEU A 177 -7.19 -7.12 -26.90
N ASP A 178 -6.93 -7.66 -28.09
CA ASP A 178 -8.01 -8.04 -28.99
C ASP A 178 -8.82 -9.18 -28.37
N GLU A 179 -10.14 -9.14 -28.57
CA GLU A 179 -11.02 -10.24 -28.17
C GLU A 179 -10.65 -11.52 -28.95
N TRP A 180 -10.42 -12.59 -28.21
CA TRP A 180 -9.98 -13.88 -28.75
C TRP A 180 -11.05 -14.97 -28.67
N HIS A 181 -12.13 -14.71 -27.92
CA HIS A 181 -13.26 -15.62 -27.87
C HIS A 181 -14.15 -15.50 -29.14
N SER A 182 -14.75 -16.59 -29.52
CA SER A 182 -15.74 -16.57 -30.60
C SER A 182 -16.99 -15.78 -30.18
N ASN A 183 -17.67 -15.16 -31.14
CA ASN A 183 -18.89 -14.41 -30.89
C ASN A 183 -20.00 -15.27 -30.20
N GLU A 184 -20.01 -16.57 -30.40
CA GLU A 184 -20.92 -17.49 -29.72
C GLU A 184 -20.65 -17.58 -28.22
N ILE A 185 -19.38 -17.65 -27.84
CA ILE A 185 -18.96 -17.67 -26.44
C ILE A 185 -19.30 -16.34 -25.79
N ILE A 186 -18.97 -15.21 -26.43
CA ILE A 186 -19.24 -13.86 -25.91
C ILE A 186 -20.75 -13.67 -25.66
N LYS A 187 -21.62 -14.07 -26.61
CA LYS A 187 -23.08 -14.01 -26.46
C LYS A 187 -23.55 -14.85 -25.28
N LYS A 188 -23.02 -16.06 -25.10
CA LYS A 188 -23.36 -16.96 -23.99
C LYS A 188 -23.05 -16.39 -22.61
N PHE A 189 -22.03 -15.54 -22.49
CA PHE A 189 -21.66 -14.87 -21.26
C PHE A 189 -22.16 -13.42 -21.14
N GLY A 190 -23.23 -13.05 -21.87
CA GLY A 190 -23.87 -11.74 -21.72
C GLY A 190 -23.15 -10.59 -22.41
N ASN A 191 -22.43 -10.86 -23.48
CA ASN A 191 -21.64 -9.89 -24.25
C ASN A 191 -20.53 -9.16 -23.45
N LEU A 192 -20.05 -9.77 -22.38
CA LEU A 192 -18.90 -9.25 -21.64
C LEU A 192 -17.64 -9.41 -22.51
N SER A 193 -17.01 -8.31 -22.84
CA SER A 193 -15.72 -8.32 -23.53
C SER A 193 -14.59 -8.65 -22.55
N TRP A 194 -13.47 -9.06 -23.13
CA TRP A 194 -12.24 -9.30 -22.38
C TRP A 194 -11.67 -8.02 -21.72
N ASN A 195 -11.96 -6.84 -22.24
CA ASN A 195 -11.48 -5.53 -21.77
C ASN A 195 -12.51 -4.84 -20.86
#